data_db7f1a7586b9ca624ed6b9ed024e8f03
#
_entry.id   db7f1a7586b9ca624ed6b9ed024e8f03
#
_cell.length_a   1.000
_cell.length_b   1.000
_cell.length_c   1.000
_cell.angle_alpha   90.00
_cell.angle_beta   90.00
_cell.angle_gamma   90.00
#
_symmetry.space_group_name_H-M   'P 1'
#
loop_
_entity.id
_entity.type
_entity.pdbx_description
1 polymer ?
#
loop_
_entity_poly.entity_id
_entity_poly.type
_entity_poly.pdbx_seq_one_letter_code
_entity_poly.pdbx_strand_id
1 'polypeptide(L)'
;MKILYKNILIRNAKENDATILTKWWNDGKIMAHAGFPEGINTTVQKVKHQLQEEIKNHKHRLIIEYKDCPIGEMCFFPCHDAVEIGIKICEINMQNQGLGHTILTLFIHELFQKGVPKIVLSTDLNNLRGNMFMKK
;
A
#
# COMPACT_ATOMS: atom_id res chain seq x y z
N MET A 1 6.00 1.03 -11.73
CA MET A 1 6.77 0.00 -11.02
C MET A 1 6.06 -1.34 -11.12
N LYS A 2 6.79 -2.41 -11.30
CA LYS A 2 6.21 -3.74 -11.37
C LYS A 2 7.20 -4.74 -10.77
N ILE A 3 6.74 -5.49 -9.78
CA ILE A 3 7.55 -6.53 -9.13
C ILE A 3 6.77 -7.84 -9.24
N LEU A 4 7.39 -8.84 -9.83
CA LEU A 4 6.79 -10.17 -9.96
C LEU A 4 7.68 -11.18 -9.26
N TYR A 5 7.13 -11.91 -8.30
CA TYR A 5 7.85 -12.93 -7.55
C TYR A 5 6.89 -14.07 -7.21
N LYS A 6 7.11 -15.23 -7.83
CA LYS A 6 6.22 -16.38 -7.67
C LYS A 6 4.77 -15.96 -7.98
N ASN A 7 3.87 -16.13 -7.03
CA ASN A 7 2.46 -15.81 -7.20
C ASN A 7 2.11 -14.36 -6.81
N ILE A 8 3.12 -13.56 -6.45
CA ILE A 8 2.94 -12.18 -6.00
C ILE A 8 3.23 -11.22 -7.13
N LEU A 9 2.32 -10.28 -7.38
CA LEU A 9 2.53 -9.18 -8.31
C LEU A 9 2.26 -7.87 -7.58
N ILE A 10 3.23 -6.95 -7.63
CA ILE A 10 3.06 -5.59 -7.13
C ILE A 10 3.13 -4.67 -8.34
N ARG A 11 2.08 -3.91 -8.58
CA ARG A 11 1.97 -3.06 -9.77
C ARG A 11 1.33 -1.73 -9.44
N ASN A 12 1.52 -0.75 -10.31
CA ASN A 12 0.89 0.55 -10.14
C ASN A 12 -0.64 0.40 -10.20
N ALA A 13 -1.33 1.16 -9.35
CA ALA A 13 -2.77 1.23 -9.39
C ALA A 13 -3.21 1.93 -10.68
N LYS A 14 -4.31 1.47 -11.25
CA LYS A 14 -4.93 2.02 -12.45
C LYS A 14 -6.31 2.54 -12.10
N GLU A 15 -6.91 3.29 -13.01
CA GLU A 15 -8.25 3.82 -12.80
C GLU A 15 -9.26 2.71 -12.50
N ASN A 16 -9.14 1.57 -13.17
CA ASN A 16 -10.03 0.43 -12.92
C ASN A 16 -9.94 -0.13 -11.51
N ASP A 17 -8.84 0.12 -10.81
CA ASP A 17 -8.67 -0.35 -9.43
C ASP A 17 -9.50 0.46 -8.44
N ALA A 18 -10.09 1.58 -8.87
CA ALA A 18 -10.91 2.40 -8.00
C ALA A 18 -12.07 1.60 -7.40
N THR A 19 -12.61 0.64 -8.12
CA THR A 19 -13.71 -0.19 -7.63
C THR A 19 -13.29 -1.02 -6.42
N ILE A 20 -12.16 -1.73 -6.51
CA ILE A 20 -11.70 -2.55 -5.39
C ILE A 20 -11.21 -1.69 -4.22
N LEU A 21 -10.54 -0.58 -4.52
CA LEU A 21 -10.10 0.34 -3.48
C LEU A 21 -11.29 0.93 -2.73
N THR A 22 -12.36 1.29 -3.43
CA THR A 22 -13.58 1.81 -2.80
C THR A 22 -14.17 0.77 -1.86
N LYS A 23 -14.25 -0.48 -2.30
CA LYS A 23 -14.74 -1.57 -1.48
C LYS A 23 -13.91 -1.72 -0.20
N TRP A 24 -12.59 -1.74 -0.33
CA TRP A 24 -11.71 -1.90 0.83
C TRP A 24 -11.80 -0.69 1.78
N TRP A 25 -11.80 0.52 1.23
CA TRP A 25 -11.80 1.74 2.04
C TRP A 25 -13.12 1.99 2.76
N ASN A 26 -14.22 1.42 2.26
CA ASN A 26 -15.52 1.53 2.91
C ASN A 26 -15.76 0.42 3.93
N ASP A 27 -14.86 -0.54 4.03
CA ASP A 27 -14.99 -1.66 4.97
C ASP A 27 -14.29 -1.30 6.28
N GLY A 28 -15.09 -1.15 7.34
CA GLY A 28 -14.56 -0.80 8.65
C GLY A 28 -13.60 -1.84 9.22
N LYS A 29 -13.81 -3.12 8.91
CA LYS A 29 -12.90 -4.17 9.38
C LYS A 29 -11.51 -3.99 8.81
N ILE A 30 -11.41 -3.55 7.57
CA ILE A 30 -10.15 -3.30 6.90
C ILE A 30 -9.55 -1.97 7.37
N MET A 31 -10.38 -0.95 7.48
CA MET A 31 -9.93 0.42 7.71
C MET A 31 -9.82 0.81 9.18
N ALA A 32 -10.22 -0.06 10.10
CA ALA A 32 -10.13 0.24 11.54
C ALA A 32 -8.70 0.58 11.97
N HIS A 33 -7.72 -0.15 11.43
CA HIS A 33 -6.31 0.08 11.77
C HIS A 33 -5.79 1.42 11.26
N ALA A 34 -6.45 1.99 10.25
CA ALA A 34 -6.10 3.31 9.73
C ALA A 34 -6.89 4.43 10.41
N GLY A 35 -7.66 4.11 11.46
CA GLY A 35 -8.42 5.10 12.21
C GLY A 35 -9.85 5.26 11.74
N PHE A 36 -10.35 4.37 10.89
CA PHE A 36 -11.71 4.46 10.34
C PHE A 36 -12.48 3.17 10.61
N PRO A 37 -12.95 2.98 11.87
CA PRO A 37 -13.61 1.71 12.24
C PRO A 37 -14.93 1.45 11.51
N GLU A 38 -15.51 2.47 10.87
CA GLU A 38 -16.73 2.32 10.09
C GLU A 38 -16.48 2.52 8.59
N GLY A 39 -15.20 2.55 8.18
CA GLY A 39 -14.82 2.83 6.80
C GLY A 39 -14.80 4.32 6.50
N ILE A 40 -14.41 4.68 5.29
CA ILE A 40 -14.26 6.08 4.87
C ILE A 40 -15.58 6.64 4.30
N ASN A 41 -16.45 5.76 3.83
CA ASN A 41 -17.69 6.14 3.16
C ASN A 41 -17.44 7.00 1.91
N THR A 42 -16.60 6.47 1.02
CA THR A 42 -16.24 7.13 -0.24
C THR A 42 -16.99 6.51 -1.42
N THR A 43 -16.74 7.02 -2.62
CA THR A 43 -17.35 6.54 -3.86
C THR A 43 -16.28 6.23 -4.89
N VAL A 44 -16.62 5.43 -5.90
CA VAL A 44 -15.69 5.11 -6.98
C VAL A 44 -15.19 6.39 -7.67
N GLN A 45 -16.06 7.37 -7.89
CA GLN A 45 -15.68 8.62 -8.55
C GLN A 45 -14.67 9.41 -7.71
N LYS A 46 -14.89 9.47 -6.41
CA LYS A 46 -13.95 10.15 -5.51
C LYS A 46 -12.61 9.44 -5.47
N VAL A 47 -12.61 8.10 -5.49
CA VAL A 47 -11.37 7.33 -5.51
C VAL A 47 -10.62 7.54 -6.82
N LYS A 48 -11.32 7.55 -7.96
CA LYS A 48 -10.69 7.85 -9.25
C LYS A 48 -10.01 9.22 -9.22
N HIS A 49 -10.68 10.21 -8.69
CA HIS A 49 -10.12 11.56 -8.56
C HIS A 49 -8.88 11.55 -7.66
N GLN A 50 -8.95 10.84 -6.54
CA GLN A 50 -7.82 10.72 -5.62
C GLN A 50 -6.61 10.08 -6.29
N LEU A 51 -6.82 9.03 -7.08
CA LEU A 51 -5.72 8.40 -7.81
C LEU A 51 -5.03 9.38 -8.76
N GLN A 52 -5.80 10.22 -9.44
CA GLN A 52 -5.25 11.25 -10.32
C GLN A 52 -4.45 12.28 -9.55
N GLU A 53 -4.99 12.73 -8.41
CA GLU A 53 -4.31 13.72 -7.56
C GLU A 53 -3.03 13.16 -6.95
N GLU A 54 -3.02 11.88 -6.59
CA GLU A 54 -1.83 11.24 -6.04
C GLU A 54 -0.68 11.24 -7.06
N ILE A 55 -0.98 10.98 -8.31
CA ILE A 55 0.02 11.02 -9.37
C ILE A 55 0.63 12.42 -9.49
N LYS A 56 -0.20 13.46 -9.45
CA LYS A 56 0.27 14.85 -9.52
C LYS A 56 1.17 15.22 -8.35
N ASN A 57 0.93 14.63 -7.18
CA ASN A 57 1.65 14.93 -5.95
C ASN A 57 2.78 13.95 -5.67
N HIS A 58 3.20 13.18 -6.68
CA HIS A 58 4.31 12.23 -6.59
C HIS A 58 4.10 11.14 -5.55
N LYS A 59 2.85 10.86 -5.22
CA LYS A 59 2.50 9.73 -4.38
C LYS A 59 2.15 8.56 -5.29
N HIS A 60 2.80 7.44 -5.06
CA HIS A 60 2.60 6.24 -5.87
C HIS A 60 1.78 5.24 -5.11
N ARG A 61 0.65 4.85 -5.69
CA ARG A 61 -0.20 3.81 -5.12
C ARG A 61 -0.07 2.56 -5.96
N LEU A 62 0.03 1.43 -5.26
CA LEU A 62 0.27 0.13 -5.88
C LEU A 62 -0.79 -0.85 -5.42
N ILE A 63 -1.10 -1.80 -6.28
CA ILE A 63 -1.98 -2.92 -5.95
C ILE A 63 -1.14 -4.17 -5.81
N ILE A 64 -1.44 -4.96 -4.80
CA ILE A 64 -0.81 -6.25 -4.56
C ILE A 64 -1.76 -7.33 -5.02
N GLU A 65 -1.31 -8.19 -5.93
CA GLU A 65 -2.07 -9.37 -6.35
C GLU A 65 -1.36 -10.63 -5.87
N TYR A 66 -2.15 -11.61 -5.49
CA TYR A 66 -1.67 -12.95 -5.17
C TYR A 66 -2.52 -13.94 -5.94
N LYS A 67 -1.85 -14.78 -6.75
CA LYS A 67 -2.53 -15.72 -7.66
C LYS A 67 -3.60 -15.01 -8.49
N ASP A 68 -3.21 -13.87 -9.08
CA ASP A 68 -4.03 -13.06 -9.98
C ASP A 68 -5.23 -12.38 -9.31
N CYS A 69 -5.30 -12.38 -7.98
CA CYS A 69 -6.38 -11.72 -7.24
C CYS A 69 -5.83 -10.56 -6.41
N PRO A 70 -6.42 -9.36 -6.51
CA PRO A 70 -6.00 -8.26 -5.64
C PRO A 70 -6.25 -8.60 -4.17
N ILE A 71 -5.23 -8.43 -3.34
CA ILE A 71 -5.32 -8.73 -1.92
C ILE A 71 -4.99 -7.55 -1.01
N GLY A 72 -4.40 -6.51 -1.57
CA GLY A 72 -4.01 -5.37 -0.75
C GLY A 72 -3.45 -4.24 -1.57
N GLU A 73 -2.95 -3.23 -0.87
CA GLU A 73 -2.41 -2.03 -1.47
C GLU A 73 -1.15 -1.57 -0.77
N MET A 74 -0.34 -0.83 -1.51
CA MET A 74 0.84 -0.17 -0.98
C MET A 74 0.87 1.25 -1.49
N CYS A 75 1.60 2.11 -0.81
CA CYS A 75 1.90 3.43 -1.33
C CYS A 75 3.33 3.82 -0.94
N PHE A 76 3.93 4.72 -1.72
CA PHE A 76 5.19 5.33 -1.35
C PHE A 76 5.23 6.75 -1.88
N PHE A 77 5.93 7.61 -1.17
CA PHE A 77 6.09 9.01 -1.54
C PHE A 77 7.36 9.58 -0.91
N PRO A 78 7.95 10.60 -1.55
CA PRO A 78 9.14 11.24 -0.98
C PRO A 78 8.80 11.94 0.32
N CYS A 79 9.70 11.85 1.29
CA CYS A 79 9.54 12.50 2.59
C CYS A 79 10.93 12.95 3.07
N HIS A 80 11.26 14.23 2.86
CA HIS A 80 12.58 14.79 3.16
C HIS A 80 13.69 14.05 2.39
N ASP A 81 14.62 13.41 3.08
CA ASP A 81 15.73 12.66 2.49
C ASP A 81 15.41 11.16 2.34
N ALA A 82 14.14 10.80 2.52
CA ALA A 82 13.72 9.42 2.56
C ALA A 82 12.52 9.20 1.65
N VAL A 83 12.13 7.93 1.52
CA VAL A 83 10.85 7.53 0.93
C VAL A 83 10.03 6.87 2.03
N GLU A 84 8.81 7.35 2.23
CA GLU A 84 7.89 6.75 3.17
C GLU A 84 7.04 5.74 2.43
N ILE A 85 6.88 4.55 3.00
CA ILE A 85 6.07 3.49 2.41
C ILE A 85 5.01 3.03 3.39
N GLY A 86 3.86 2.62 2.85
CA GLY A 86 2.79 2.00 3.61
C GLY A 86 2.32 0.74 2.92
N ILE A 87 1.86 -0.22 3.70
CA ILE A 87 1.35 -1.49 3.17
C ILE A 87 0.10 -1.90 3.95
N LYS A 88 -0.86 -2.47 3.24
CA LYS A 88 -2.07 -3.00 3.84
C LYS A 88 -2.52 -4.24 3.09
N ILE A 89 -2.60 -5.37 3.78
CA ILE A 89 -3.24 -6.58 3.24
C ILE A 89 -4.72 -6.46 3.58
N CYS A 90 -5.55 -6.26 2.57
CA CYS A 90 -6.97 -5.95 2.74
C CYS A 90 -7.86 -7.18 2.83
N GLU A 91 -7.49 -8.27 2.16
CA GLU A 91 -8.27 -9.50 2.22
C GLU A 91 -7.92 -10.26 3.49
N ILE A 92 -8.91 -10.41 4.37
CA ILE A 92 -8.70 -10.97 5.71
C ILE A 92 -8.12 -12.39 5.65
N ASN A 93 -8.59 -13.20 4.70
CA ASN A 93 -8.10 -14.57 4.55
C ASN A 93 -6.65 -14.65 4.07
N MET A 94 -6.06 -13.54 3.67
CA MET A 94 -4.66 -13.47 3.24
C MET A 94 -3.76 -12.88 4.32
N GLN A 95 -4.32 -12.44 5.44
CA GLN A 95 -3.55 -11.92 6.55
C GLN A 95 -2.92 -13.05 7.36
N ASN A 96 -1.85 -12.72 8.09
CA ASN A 96 -1.17 -13.65 9.01
C ASN A 96 -0.59 -14.90 8.33
N GLN A 97 -0.22 -14.78 7.05
CA GLN A 97 0.40 -15.88 6.29
C GLN A 97 1.83 -15.53 5.87
N GLY A 98 2.41 -14.51 6.46
CA GLY A 98 3.76 -14.08 6.10
C GLY A 98 3.85 -13.31 4.79
N LEU A 99 2.73 -13.11 4.09
CA LEU A 99 2.72 -12.39 2.80
C LEU A 99 3.16 -10.95 2.95
N GLY A 100 2.69 -10.26 3.99
CA GLY A 100 3.07 -8.86 4.23
C GLY A 100 4.56 -8.70 4.38
N HIS A 101 5.21 -9.60 5.12
CA HIS A 101 6.65 -9.58 5.30
C HIS A 101 7.38 -9.82 3.97
N THR A 102 6.95 -10.81 3.21
CA THR A 102 7.55 -11.13 1.92
C THR A 102 7.41 -9.95 0.95
N ILE A 103 6.22 -9.39 0.85
CA ILE A 103 5.91 -8.27 -0.05
C ILE A 103 6.74 -7.05 0.34
N LEU A 104 6.80 -6.75 1.63
CA LEU A 104 7.55 -5.60 2.12
C LEU A 104 9.04 -5.76 1.83
N THR A 105 9.59 -6.95 2.03
CA THR A 105 10.99 -7.24 1.75
C THR A 105 11.31 -7.04 0.27
N LEU A 106 10.46 -7.55 -0.61
CA LEU A 106 10.62 -7.38 -2.06
C LEU A 106 10.59 -5.90 -2.44
N PHE A 107 9.67 -5.16 -1.87
CA PHE A 107 9.48 -3.75 -2.20
C PHE A 107 10.65 -2.90 -1.72
N ILE A 108 11.12 -3.14 -0.50
CA ILE A 108 12.26 -2.43 0.06
C ILE A 108 13.51 -2.69 -0.77
N HIS A 109 13.74 -3.95 -1.15
CA HIS A 109 14.86 -4.30 -2.01
C HIS A 109 14.80 -3.54 -3.34
N GLU A 110 13.63 -3.47 -3.95
CA GLU A 110 13.45 -2.77 -5.22
C GLU A 110 13.76 -1.28 -5.08
N LEU A 111 13.29 -0.64 -4.01
CA LEU A 111 13.56 0.77 -3.79
C LEU A 111 15.06 1.04 -3.59
N PHE A 112 15.74 0.20 -2.84
CA PHE A 112 17.19 0.35 -2.66
C PHE A 112 17.93 0.13 -3.98
N GLN A 113 17.49 -0.79 -4.81
CA GLN A 113 18.08 -1.01 -6.14
C GLN A 113 17.90 0.21 -7.03
N LYS A 114 16.83 0.98 -6.85
CA LYS A 114 16.58 2.22 -7.59
C LYS A 114 17.33 3.42 -7.03
N GLY A 115 18.14 3.23 -5.99
CA GLY A 115 18.98 4.29 -5.43
C GLY A 115 18.36 5.06 -4.29
N VAL A 116 17.24 4.62 -3.75
CA VAL A 116 16.64 5.26 -2.58
C VAL A 116 17.57 5.06 -1.39
N PRO A 117 18.01 6.14 -0.70
CA PRO A 117 19.00 6.00 0.37
C PRO A 117 18.41 5.60 1.72
N LYS A 118 17.13 5.91 1.94
CA LYS A 118 16.51 5.73 3.24
C LYS A 118 15.02 5.48 3.07
N ILE A 119 14.49 4.54 3.82
CA ILE A 119 13.07 4.19 3.79
C ILE A 119 12.49 4.34 5.18
N VAL A 120 11.32 4.98 5.26
CA VAL A 120 10.53 5.09 6.48
C VAL A 120 9.28 4.24 6.27
N LEU A 121 9.04 3.31 7.18
CA LEU A 121 7.84 2.49 7.15
C LEU A 121 6.79 3.13 8.04
N SER A 122 5.70 3.59 7.42
CA SER A 122 4.57 4.15 8.16
C SER A 122 3.73 3.04 8.74
N THR A 123 3.40 3.18 10.02
CA THR A 123 2.46 2.31 10.69
C THR A 123 1.23 3.11 11.09
N ASP A 124 0.16 2.38 11.40
CA ASP A 124 -1.07 2.94 11.91
C ASP A 124 -0.82 3.76 13.18
N LEU A 125 -1.55 4.86 13.33
CA LEU A 125 -1.44 5.72 14.52
C LEU A 125 -1.70 4.98 15.83
N ASN A 126 -2.48 3.91 15.78
CA ASN A 126 -2.78 3.09 16.94
C ASN A 126 -1.77 1.97 17.17
N ASN A 127 -0.77 1.87 16.33
CA ASN A 127 0.26 0.86 16.44
C ASN A 127 1.43 1.43 17.23
N LEU A 128 1.63 0.91 18.44
CA LEU A 128 2.67 1.40 19.35
C LEU A 128 4.08 1.18 18.84
N ARG A 129 4.25 0.38 17.79
CA ARG A 129 5.58 0.16 17.21
C ARG A 129 6.09 1.38 16.45
N GLY A 130 5.18 2.30 16.11
CA GLY A 130 5.55 3.55 15.45
C GLY A 130 6.17 3.34 14.08
N ASN A 131 7.00 4.27 13.66
CA ASN A 131 7.66 4.24 12.37
C ASN A 131 9.02 3.57 12.48
N MET A 132 9.37 2.80 11.47
CA MET A 132 10.67 2.13 11.39
C MET A 132 11.50 2.81 10.30
N PHE A 133 12.78 3.01 10.58
CA PHE A 133 13.73 3.56 9.63
C PHE A 133 14.63 2.47 9.10
N MET A 134 14.78 2.40 7.77
CA MET A 134 15.66 1.44 7.13
C MET A 134 16.61 2.17 6.20
N LYS A 135 17.89 1.83 6.30
CA LYS A 135 18.93 2.41 5.46
C LYS A 135 19.56 1.30 4.62
N LYS A 136 19.97 1.70 3.43
CA LYS A 136 20.67 0.78 2.53
C LYS A 136 21.97 0.30 3.15
#